data_2ae1b3863aaca61f691b032696d4636e
#
_entry.id   2ae1b3863aaca61f691b032696d4636e
#
_cell.length_a   1.000
_cell.length_b   1.000
_cell.length_c   1.000
_cell.angle_alpha   90.00
_cell.angle_beta   90.00
_cell.angle_gamma   90.00
#
_symmetry.space_group_name_H-M   'P 1'
#
loop_
_entity.id
_entity.type
_entity.pdbx_description
1 polymer ?
#
loop_
_entity_poly.entity_id
_entity_poly.type
_entity_poly.pdbx_seq_one_letter_code
_entity_poly.pdbx_strand_id
1 'polypeptide(L)'
;MELKELEYIVAVAEEQSISKAADRLYLAQSSLSQYVSRYEAELGVKLFRRTSGGVRTTAAGDLFLKNARQMLLQYHQVRQQLTDLDAPMEGQIHFGISTFRGSYLFPKAMHLFRQESPTVDVVLHEHDSIYLQRKIAAGELDLALVAFREDQWENQGKFLMKDEVLLVANRDSPVMEYVREGGGGPDRPWVELSEIGHLDFLLSSRSAMLGSIAQKQFDDLGIHPKFVCGTQTASMSAALARRGVGISFTYRSCIEESRDVIYLSIGKSRCYVNLALIYPQEGYRSRAIRAFENAICRVLASEVF
;
A
#
# COMPACT_ATOMS: atom_id res chain seq x y z
N MET A 1 26.98 -9.88 19.43
CA MET A 1 25.86 -9.72 18.45
C MET A 1 26.19 -8.49 17.60
N GLU A 2 26.42 -8.67 16.32
CA GLU A 2 26.62 -7.57 15.37
C GLU A 2 25.28 -7.25 14.68
N LEU A 3 25.07 -6.00 14.28
CA LEU A 3 23.82 -5.59 13.60
C LEU A 3 23.57 -6.39 12.31
N LYS A 4 24.64 -6.70 11.57
CA LYS A 4 24.60 -7.53 10.37
C LYS A 4 24.01 -8.93 10.63
N GLU A 5 24.20 -9.42 11.82
CA GLU A 5 23.69 -10.72 12.25
C GLU A 5 22.16 -10.71 12.45
N LEU A 6 21.61 -9.57 12.89
CA LEU A 6 20.16 -9.38 12.95
C LEU A 6 19.54 -9.38 11.55
N GLU A 7 20.19 -8.72 10.58
CA GLU A 7 19.76 -8.71 9.17
C GLU A 7 19.66 -10.13 8.59
N TYR A 8 20.60 -11.02 8.93
CA TYR A 8 20.59 -12.41 8.49
C TYR A 8 19.36 -13.17 9.01
N ILE A 9 19.06 -13.04 10.30
CA ILE A 9 17.90 -13.71 10.90
C ILE A 9 16.59 -13.16 10.34
N VAL A 10 16.50 -11.84 10.15
CA VAL A 10 15.33 -11.19 9.57
C VAL A 10 15.13 -11.65 8.12
N ALA A 11 16.17 -11.68 7.30
CA ALA A 11 16.10 -12.14 5.90
C ALA A 11 15.61 -13.60 5.79
N VAL A 12 16.09 -14.50 6.65
CA VAL A 12 15.63 -15.91 6.67
C VAL A 12 14.15 -16.02 7.00
N ALA A 13 13.66 -15.19 7.93
CA ALA A 13 12.25 -15.16 8.31
C ALA A 13 11.35 -14.64 7.18
N GLU A 14 11.80 -13.60 6.45
CA GLU A 14 11.06 -12.99 5.35
C GLU A 14 10.97 -13.92 4.15
N GLU A 15 12.09 -14.49 3.75
CA GLU A 15 12.17 -15.39 2.60
C GLU A 15 11.58 -16.80 2.89
N GLN A 16 11.37 -17.14 4.17
CA GLN A 16 10.93 -18.48 4.61
C GLN A 16 11.81 -19.60 4.01
N SER A 17 13.03 -19.26 3.60
CA SER A 17 13.97 -20.12 2.90
C SER A 17 15.40 -19.63 3.13
N ILE A 18 16.26 -20.51 3.66
CA ILE A 18 17.68 -20.17 3.87
C ILE A 18 18.38 -19.93 2.53
N SER A 19 18.03 -20.68 1.47
CA SER A 19 18.64 -20.50 0.16
C SER A 19 18.30 -19.14 -0.45
N LYS A 20 17.01 -18.78 -0.48
CA LYS A 20 16.58 -17.47 -1.00
C LYS A 20 17.14 -16.31 -0.17
N ALA A 21 17.17 -16.44 1.16
CA ALA A 21 17.80 -15.44 2.02
C ALA A 21 19.29 -15.29 1.76
N ALA A 22 20.00 -16.38 1.52
CA ALA A 22 21.42 -16.36 1.17
C ALA A 22 21.66 -15.67 -0.18
N ASP A 23 20.82 -15.97 -1.18
CA ASP A 23 20.88 -15.30 -2.49
C ASP A 23 20.65 -13.78 -2.35
N ARG A 24 19.64 -13.38 -1.60
CA ARG A 24 19.34 -11.97 -1.31
C ARG A 24 20.47 -11.24 -0.59
N LEU A 25 21.19 -11.95 0.29
CA LEU A 25 22.28 -11.41 1.10
C LEU A 25 23.67 -11.55 0.42
N TYR A 26 23.71 -12.13 -0.79
CA TYR A 26 24.95 -12.44 -1.50
C TYR A 26 25.91 -13.32 -0.69
N LEU A 27 25.34 -14.34 0.00
CA LEU A 27 26.08 -15.30 0.82
C LEU A 27 25.94 -16.72 0.28
N ALA A 28 26.90 -17.59 0.64
CA ALA A 28 26.72 -19.02 0.44
C ALA A 28 25.65 -19.56 1.40
N GLN A 29 24.74 -20.40 0.90
CA GLN A 29 23.66 -20.99 1.70
C GLN A 29 24.18 -21.75 2.92
N SER A 30 25.29 -22.47 2.78
CA SER A 30 25.94 -23.19 3.88
C SER A 30 26.42 -22.25 4.99
N SER A 31 26.97 -21.09 4.62
CA SER A 31 27.46 -20.07 5.56
C SER A 31 26.30 -19.48 6.37
N LEU A 32 25.19 -19.11 5.69
CA LEU A 32 24.01 -18.59 6.36
C LEU A 32 23.35 -19.64 7.28
N SER A 33 23.28 -20.90 6.83
CA SER A 33 22.73 -22.00 7.64
C SER A 33 23.57 -22.28 8.90
N GLN A 34 24.90 -22.27 8.77
CA GLN A 34 25.82 -22.43 9.91
C GLN A 34 25.68 -21.25 10.88
N TYR A 35 25.57 -20.04 10.34
CA TYR A 35 25.39 -18.84 11.13
C TYR A 35 24.12 -18.93 11.98
N VAL A 36 22.95 -19.22 11.35
CA VAL A 36 21.67 -19.38 12.07
C VAL A 36 21.78 -20.44 13.16
N SER A 37 22.38 -21.60 12.85
CA SER A 37 22.52 -22.71 13.83
C SER A 37 23.41 -22.33 15.01
N ARG A 38 24.52 -21.64 14.77
CA ARG A 38 25.42 -21.13 15.82
C ARG A 38 24.70 -20.11 16.69
N TYR A 39 24.00 -19.17 16.08
CA TYR A 39 23.28 -18.13 16.81
C TYR A 39 22.15 -18.68 17.69
N GLU A 40 21.38 -19.65 17.18
CA GLU A 40 20.39 -20.39 17.98
C GLU A 40 21.01 -21.14 19.17
N ALA A 41 22.21 -21.70 18.97
CA ALA A 41 22.95 -22.37 20.04
C ALA A 41 23.43 -21.38 21.12
N GLU A 42 23.91 -20.20 20.74
CA GLU A 42 24.29 -19.11 21.65
C GLU A 42 23.10 -18.59 22.46
N LEU A 43 21.91 -18.48 21.84
CA LEU A 43 20.68 -18.08 22.51
C LEU A 43 20.06 -19.19 23.34
N GLY A 44 20.47 -20.46 23.16
CA GLY A 44 19.89 -21.62 23.81
C GLY A 44 18.47 -21.97 23.37
N VAL A 45 17.97 -21.36 22.31
CA VAL A 45 16.61 -21.58 21.78
C VAL A 45 16.61 -21.64 20.26
N LYS A 46 15.65 -22.39 19.69
CA LYS A 46 15.44 -22.43 18.24
C LYS A 46 14.56 -21.26 17.82
N LEU A 47 15.04 -20.45 16.86
CA LEU A 47 14.29 -19.38 16.24
C LEU A 47 13.48 -19.88 15.04
N PHE A 48 13.98 -20.94 14.39
CA PHE A 48 13.38 -21.51 13.19
C PHE A 48 13.12 -23.01 13.32
N ARG A 49 12.10 -23.47 12.62
CA ARG A 49 11.81 -24.90 12.38
C ARG A 49 11.77 -25.18 10.90
N ARG A 50 12.32 -26.31 10.47
CA ARG A 50 12.23 -26.79 9.08
C ARG A 50 10.84 -27.40 8.87
N THR A 51 10.26 -27.13 7.69
CA THR A 51 8.99 -27.72 7.25
C THR A 51 9.15 -28.21 5.81
N SER A 52 8.21 -28.99 5.32
CA SER A 52 8.19 -29.43 3.90
C SER A 52 8.13 -28.26 2.89
N GLY A 53 7.64 -27.10 3.32
CA GLY A 53 7.56 -25.87 2.51
C GLY A 53 8.67 -24.86 2.77
N GLY A 54 9.75 -25.22 3.49
CA GLY A 54 10.86 -24.31 3.80
C GLY A 54 11.10 -24.10 5.29
N VAL A 55 11.28 -22.86 5.71
CA VAL A 55 11.59 -22.48 7.10
C VAL A 55 10.46 -21.67 7.68
N ARG A 56 10.05 -21.99 8.92
CA ARG A 56 9.06 -21.21 9.67
C ARG A 56 9.62 -20.80 11.03
N THR A 57 9.18 -19.67 11.53
CA THR A 57 9.52 -19.18 12.87
C THR A 57 8.93 -20.06 13.98
N THR A 58 9.58 -20.09 15.12
CA THR A 58 9.04 -20.58 16.38
C THR A 58 8.44 -19.40 17.18
N ALA A 59 7.77 -19.65 18.30
CA ALA A 59 7.33 -18.59 19.20
C ALA A 59 8.50 -17.74 19.73
N ALA A 60 9.66 -18.37 20.01
CA ALA A 60 10.89 -17.67 20.36
C ALA A 60 11.44 -16.86 19.18
N GLY A 61 11.34 -17.40 17.96
CA GLY A 61 11.70 -16.70 16.73
C GLY A 61 10.85 -15.45 16.49
N ASP A 62 9.53 -15.54 16.67
CA ASP A 62 8.63 -14.40 16.51
C ASP A 62 8.94 -13.28 17.52
N LEU A 63 9.17 -13.64 18.78
CA LEU A 63 9.59 -12.69 19.81
C LEU A 63 10.94 -12.04 19.47
N PHE A 64 11.91 -12.84 19.06
CA PHE A 64 13.23 -12.37 18.68
C PHE A 64 13.17 -11.42 17.49
N LEU A 65 12.46 -11.80 16.41
CA LEU A 65 12.31 -11.01 15.19
C LEU A 65 11.65 -9.66 15.45
N LYS A 66 10.63 -9.62 16.32
CA LYS A 66 10.00 -8.36 16.73
C LYS A 66 11.03 -7.38 17.28
N ASN A 67 11.88 -7.83 18.19
CA ASN A 67 12.91 -6.98 18.82
C ASN A 67 14.08 -6.69 17.86
N ALA A 68 14.51 -7.68 17.07
CA ALA A 68 15.58 -7.51 16.07
C ALA A 68 15.25 -6.40 15.06
N ARG A 69 14.01 -6.39 14.56
CA ARG A 69 13.54 -5.33 13.65
C ARG A 69 13.55 -3.95 14.29
N GLN A 70 13.13 -3.85 15.55
CA GLN A 70 13.18 -2.58 16.29
C GLN A 70 14.62 -2.07 16.46
N MET A 71 15.57 -2.95 16.78
CA MET A 71 16.99 -2.60 16.90
C MET A 71 17.55 -2.12 15.56
N LEU A 72 17.25 -2.82 14.46
CA LEU A 72 17.67 -2.41 13.13
C LEU A 72 17.07 -1.05 12.74
N LEU A 73 15.78 -0.84 13.01
CA LEU A 73 15.13 0.44 12.77
C LEU A 73 15.80 1.58 13.54
N GLN A 74 16.04 1.41 14.84
CA GLN A 74 16.71 2.42 15.65
C GLN A 74 18.11 2.74 15.11
N TYR A 75 18.87 1.73 14.71
CA TYR A 75 20.18 1.95 14.10
C TYR A 75 20.10 2.75 12.80
N HIS A 76 19.16 2.41 11.91
CA HIS A 76 18.93 3.16 10.68
C HIS A 76 18.53 4.63 10.97
N GLN A 77 17.68 4.85 11.96
CA GLN A 77 17.27 6.19 12.36
C GLN A 77 18.45 7.04 12.90
N VAL A 78 19.31 6.44 13.74
CA VAL A 78 20.53 7.13 14.21
C VAL A 78 21.44 7.49 13.04
N ARG A 79 21.64 6.58 12.07
CA ARG A 79 22.40 6.89 10.86
C ARG A 79 21.79 8.03 10.06
N GLN A 80 20.46 8.04 9.87
CA GLN A 80 19.77 9.13 9.19
C GLN A 80 19.92 10.47 9.94
N GLN A 81 19.81 10.45 11.27
CA GLN A 81 20.03 11.64 12.10
C GLN A 81 21.45 12.22 11.92
N LEU A 82 22.45 11.36 11.94
CA LEU A 82 23.83 11.76 11.73
C LEU A 82 24.07 12.34 10.33
N THR A 83 23.48 11.71 9.31
CA THR A 83 23.54 12.21 7.92
C THR A 83 22.84 13.55 7.77
N ASP A 84 21.73 13.77 8.46
CA ASP A 84 20.98 15.04 8.40
C ASP A 84 21.73 16.22 9.06
N LEU A 85 22.75 15.96 9.89
CA LEU A 85 23.51 17.04 10.57
C LEU A 85 24.49 17.78 9.66
N ASP A 86 25.21 17.05 8.79
CA ASP A 86 26.39 17.61 8.10
C ASP A 86 26.49 17.26 6.60
N ALA A 87 25.54 16.49 6.01
CA ALA A 87 25.68 16.01 4.64
C ALA A 87 24.52 16.47 3.72
N PRO A 88 24.72 16.49 2.38
CA PRO A 88 23.63 16.55 1.41
C PRO A 88 22.62 15.43 1.70
N MET A 89 21.34 15.67 1.34
CA MET A 89 20.32 14.61 1.44
C MET A 89 20.72 13.43 0.55
N GLU A 90 21.14 12.33 1.17
CA GLU A 90 21.52 11.08 0.51
C GLU A 90 20.88 9.90 1.24
N GLY A 91 20.81 8.76 0.55
CA GLY A 91 20.33 7.50 1.13
C GLY A 91 19.08 6.97 0.48
N GLN A 92 18.36 6.13 1.20
CA GLN A 92 17.15 5.45 0.71
C GLN A 92 15.96 5.71 1.61
N ILE A 93 14.77 5.79 1.00
CA ILE A 93 13.47 5.84 1.68
C ILE A 93 12.70 4.59 1.31
N HIS A 94 12.30 3.77 2.28
CA HIS A 94 11.40 2.63 2.07
C HIS A 94 9.96 3.10 2.17
N PHE A 95 9.31 3.24 1.02
CA PHE A 95 7.95 3.75 0.91
C PHE A 95 6.95 2.66 0.56
N GLY A 96 5.87 2.57 1.35
CA GLY A 96 4.75 1.66 1.12
C GLY A 96 3.53 2.34 0.49
N ILE A 97 2.94 1.72 -0.52
CA ILE A 97 1.70 2.18 -1.15
C ILE A 97 0.94 0.99 -1.75
N SER A 98 -0.39 1.08 -1.88
CA SER A 98 -1.13 0.05 -2.62
C SER A 98 -0.83 0.13 -4.12
N THR A 99 -0.69 -1.02 -4.79
CA THR A 99 -0.39 -1.10 -6.24
C THR A 99 -1.33 -0.22 -7.07
N PHE A 100 -2.62 -0.18 -6.74
CA PHE A 100 -3.58 0.62 -7.48
C PHE A 100 -3.27 2.12 -7.38
N ARG A 101 -3.16 2.67 -6.15
CA ARG A 101 -2.80 4.09 -5.98
C ARG A 101 -1.38 4.39 -6.41
N GLY A 102 -0.47 3.44 -6.23
CA GLY A 102 0.91 3.54 -6.66
C GLY A 102 1.04 3.87 -8.13
N SER A 103 0.26 3.23 -8.98
CA SER A 103 0.27 3.47 -10.43
C SER A 103 -0.10 4.91 -10.81
N TYR A 104 -0.88 5.62 -10.00
CA TYR A 104 -1.34 6.98 -10.27
C TYR A 104 -0.53 8.06 -9.54
N LEU A 105 -0.27 7.85 -8.25
CA LEU A 105 0.30 8.89 -7.38
C LEU A 105 1.82 8.86 -7.34
N PHE A 106 2.42 7.66 -7.33
CA PHE A 106 3.86 7.52 -7.14
C PHE A 106 4.69 8.14 -8.29
N PRO A 107 4.35 7.95 -9.59
CA PRO A 107 5.12 8.58 -10.66
C PRO A 107 5.14 10.11 -10.57
N LYS A 108 4.01 10.72 -10.20
CA LYS A 108 3.89 12.19 -10.04
C LYS A 108 4.69 12.66 -8.82
N ALA A 109 4.59 11.96 -7.69
CA ALA A 109 5.35 12.28 -6.49
C ALA A 109 6.85 12.12 -6.70
N MET A 110 7.29 11.05 -7.38
CA MET A 110 8.69 10.83 -7.74
C MET A 110 9.23 11.90 -8.69
N HIS A 111 8.43 12.32 -9.66
CA HIS A 111 8.84 13.41 -10.56
C HIS A 111 9.16 14.70 -9.78
N LEU A 112 8.27 15.12 -8.88
CA LEU A 112 8.50 16.30 -8.03
C LEU A 112 9.68 16.11 -7.07
N PHE A 113 9.75 14.95 -6.42
CA PHE A 113 10.79 14.65 -5.43
C PHE A 113 12.18 14.63 -6.05
N ARG A 114 12.35 14.02 -7.23
CA ARG A 114 13.64 13.97 -7.94
C ARG A 114 14.18 15.33 -8.35
N GLN A 115 13.34 16.31 -8.56
CA GLN A 115 13.75 17.69 -8.86
C GLN A 115 14.41 18.36 -7.63
N GLU A 116 13.92 18.05 -6.42
CA GLU A 116 14.38 18.66 -5.17
C GLU A 116 15.43 17.81 -4.45
N SER A 117 15.46 16.49 -4.69
CA SER A 117 16.30 15.51 -3.97
C SER A 117 16.83 14.44 -4.93
N PRO A 118 17.71 14.78 -5.87
CA PRO A 118 18.16 13.86 -6.94
C PRO A 118 19.01 12.69 -6.43
N THR A 119 19.63 12.82 -5.28
CA THR A 119 20.59 11.86 -4.67
C THR A 119 19.92 10.88 -3.70
N VAL A 120 18.61 11.03 -3.44
CA VAL A 120 17.86 10.13 -2.57
C VAL A 120 17.11 9.10 -3.40
N ASP A 121 17.30 7.83 -3.09
CA ASP A 121 16.55 6.73 -3.69
C ASP A 121 15.27 6.44 -2.93
N VAL A 122 14.21 6.06 -3.65
CA VAL A 122 12.96 5.58 -3.05
C VAL A 122 12.76 4.12 -3.43
N VAL A 123 12.79 3.26 -2.43
CA VAL A 123 12.48 1.83 -2.57
C VAL A 123 10.98 1.65 -2.37
N LEU A 124 10.29 1.30 -3.45
CA LEU A 124 8.83 1.14 -3.45
C LEU A 124 8.43 -0.25 -2.95
N HIS A 125 7.49 -0.30 -1.99
CA HIS A 125 6.86 -1.52 -1.49
C HIS A 125 5.37 -1.49 -1.80
N GLU A 126 4.93 -2.35 -2.72
CA GLU A 126 3.55 -2.41 -3.17
C GLU A 126 2.79 -3.55 -2.49
N HIS A 127 1.87 -3.21 -1.60
CA HIS A 127 1.02 -4.16 -0.90
C HIS A 127 -0.32 -3.52 -0.47
N ASP A 128 -1.24 -4.34 0.05
CA ASP A 128 -2.47 -3.84 0.68
C ASP A 128 -2.20 -3.05 1.97
N SER A 129 -3.18 -2.22 2.36
CA SER A 129 -3.04 -1.32 3.52
C SER A 129 -2.76 -2.07 4.83
N ILE A 130 -3.31 -3.26 5.03
CA ILE A 130 -3.11 -4.04 6.27
C ILE A 130 -1.67 -4.55 6.35
N TYR A 131 -1.15 -5.05 5.24
CA TYR A 131 0.24 -5.49 5.17
C TYR A 131 1.22 -4.33 5.40
N LEU A 132 0.97 -3.18 4.75
CA LEU A 132 1.79 -1.98 4.91
C LEU A 132 1.78 -1.45 6.36
N GLN A 133 0.63 -1.46 7.04
CA GLN A 133 0.54 -1.11 8.47
C GLN A 133 1.41 -2.03 9.33
N ARG A 134 1.39 -3.34 9.06
CA ARG A 134 2.26 -4.29 9.77
C ARG A 134 3.74 -4.01 9.53
N LYS A 135 4.13 -3.68 8.30
CA LYS A 135 5.51 -3.34 7.94
C LYS A 135 5.97 -2.05 8.61
N ILE A 136 5.12 -1.03 8.69
CA ILE A 136 5.38 0.18 9.47
C ILE A 136 5.56 -0.13 10.95
N ALA A 137 4.65 -0.91 11.55
CA ALA A 137 4.75 -1.31 12.96
C ALA A 137 5.99 -2.16 13.27
N ALA A 138 6.48 -2.93 12.28
CA ALA A 138 7.71 -3.69 12.37
C ALA A 138 8.98 -2.85 12.10
N GLY A 139 8.84 -1.58 11.68
CA GLY A 139 9.96 -0.71 11.33
C GLY A 139 10.66 -1.08 10.00
N GLU A 140 9.97 -1.79 9.13
CA GLU A 140 10.52 -2.21 7.83
C GLU A 140 10.26 -1.18 6.71
N LEU A 141 9.45 -0.16 6.98
CA LEU A 141 9.17 0.97 6.11
C LEU A 141 9.34 2.28 6.88
N ASP A 142 9.83 3.30 6.20
CA ASP A 142 9.98 4.64 6.74
C ASP A 142 8.64 5.40 6.77
N LEU A 143 7.84 5.22 5.73
CA LEU A 143 6.49 5.76 5.63
C LEU A 143 5.64 4.92 4.66
N ALA A 144 4.32 4.97 4.84
CA ALA A 144 3.39 4.35 3.91
C ALA A 144 2.13 5.20 3.69
N LEU A 145 1.67 5.24 2.44
CA LEU A 145 0.38 5.82 2.09
C LEU A 145 -0.69 4.72 2.13
N VAL A 146 -1.58 4.80 3.10
CA VAL A 146 -2.58 3.78 3.37
C VAL A 146 -3.98 4.36 3.38
N ALA A 147 -4.95 3.52 3.03
CA ALA A 147 -6.36 3.83 3.16
C ALA A 147 -6.94 3.10 4.37
N PHE A 148 -7.84 3.78 5.07
CA PHE A 148 -8.63 3.25 6.16
C PHE A 148 -10.11 3.42 5.82
N ARG A 149 -10.96 2.53 6.27
CA ARG A 149 -12.39 2.80 6.32
C ARG A 149 -12.65 3.95 7.29
N GLU A 150 -13.73 4.69 7.09
CA GLU A 150 -14.04 5.86 7.94
C GLU A 150 -14.11 5.52 9.44
N ASP A 151 -14.61 4.32 9.77
CA ASP A 151 -14.75 3.78 11.13
C ASP A 151 -13.45 3.23 11.74
N GLN A 152 -12.37 3.13 10.98
CA GLN A 152 -11.10 2.49 11.40
C GLN A 152 -9.95 3.47 11.60
N TRP A 153 -10.22 4.75 11.48
CA TRP A 153 -9.15 5.77 11.65
C TRP A 153 -8.91 6.11 13.13
N GLU A 154 -7.74 5.77 13.66
CA GLU A 154 -7.34 5.97 15.05
C GLU A 154 -6.17 6.96 15.22
N ASN A 155 -6.03 7.96 14.36
CA ASN A 155 -4.95 8.96 14.42
C ASN A 155 -3.51 8.38 14.38
N GLN A 156 -3.31 7.28 13.69
CA GLN A 156 -2.01 6.59 13.59
C GLN A 156 -1.02 7.25 12.61
N GLY A 157 -1.18 8.52 12.27
CA GLY A 157 -0.32 9.19 11.30
C GLY A 157 -0.85 10.56 10.87
N LYS A 158 -0.44 11.02 9.69
CA LYS A 158 -0.90 12.26 9.09
C LYS A 158 -2.10 12.00 8.19
N PHE A 159 -3.28 12.41 8.60
CA PHE A 159 -4.46 12.43 7.73
C PHE A 159 -4.21 13.37 6.54
N LEU A 160 -4.52 12.92 5.33
CA LEU A 160 -4.35 13.68 4.12
C LEU A 160 -5.70 14.17 3.57
N MET A 161 -6.63 13.25 3.33
CA MET A 161 -7.92 13.57 2.76
C MET A 161 -8.93 12.43 2.93
N LYS A 162 -10.22 12.76 2.77
CA LYS A 162 -11.25 11.77 2.44
C LYS A 162 -11.23 11.56 0.93
N ASP A 163 -10.96 10.32 0.53
CA ASP A 163 -10.86 9.91 -0.87
C ASP A 163 -12.15 9.21 -1.28
N GLU A 164 -12.89 9.79 -2.18
CA GLU A 164 -14.18 9.26 -2.62
C GLU A 164 -13.99 7.98 -3.45
N VAL A 165 -14.80 6.97 -3.14
CA VAL A 165 -14.92 5.76 -3.96
C VAL A 165 -15.92 6.04 -5.07
N LEU A 166 -15.49 5.88 -6.29
CA LEU A 166 -16.24 6.16 -7.51
C LEU A 166 -16.46 4.89 -8.32
N LEU A 167 -17.41 4.95 -9.24
CA LEU A 167 -17.46 4.04 -10.38
C LEU A 167 -16.71 4.64 -11.56
N VAL A 168 -16.07 3.78 -12.34
CA VAL A 168 -15.44 4.10 -13.63
C VAL A 168 -16.07 3.25 -14.73
N ALA A 169 -16.42 3.87 -15.84
CA ALA A 169 -16.97 3.20 -17.02
C ALA A 169 -16.59 3.95 -18.30
N ASN A 170 -16.74 3.30 -19.43
CA ASN A 170 -16.70 3.99 -20.73
C ASN A 170 -18.02 4.73 -20.95
N ARG A 171 -17.99 5.85 -21.66
CA ARG A 171 -19.21 6.65 -21.98
C ARG A 171 -20.20 5.92 -22.90
N ASP A 172 -19.78 4.86 -23.59
CA ASP A 172 -20.66 4.00 -24.38
C ASP A 172 -21.31 2.89 -23.52
N SER A 173 -21.02 2.85 -22.22
CA SER A 173 -21.58 1.84 -21.31
C SER A 173 -23.08 2.09 -21.04
N PRO A 174 -23.90 1.02 -20.90
CA PRO A 174 -25.31 1.14 -20.52
C PRO A 174 -25.54 1.90 -19.19
N VAL A 175 -24.54 2.07 -18.34
CA VAL A 175 -24.64 2.86 -17.11
C VAL A 175 -25.06 4.30 -17.39
N MET A 176 -24.79 4.82 -18.59
CA MET A 176 -25.14 6.20 -18.98
C MET A 176 -26.64 6.49 -18.94
N GLU A 177 -27.49 5.48 -19.10
CA GLU A 177 -28.95 5.62 -19.01
C GLU A 177 -29.43 5.94 -17.58
N TYR A 178 -28.60 5.65 -16.56
CA TYR A 178 -28.90 5.83 -15.14
C TYR A 178 -28.19 7.02 -14.51
N VAL A 179 -27.37 7.74 -15.29
CA VAL A 179 -26.58 8.87 -14.79
C VAL A 179 -27.48 10.04 -14.45
N ARG A 180 -27.28 10.59 -13.27
CA ARG A 180 -27.96 11.77 -12.76
C ARG A 180 -26.97 12.92 -12.59
N GLU A 181 -27.36 14.11 -13.00
CA GLU A 181 -26.61 15.33 -12.81
C GLU A 181 -27.18 16.13 -11.63
N GLY A 182 -26.30 16.76 -10.85
CA GLY A 182 -26.68 17.58 -9.70
C GLY A 182 -27.14 16.76 -8.49
N GLY A 183 -26.90 17.25 -7.30
CA GLY A 183 -27.40 16.60 -6.09
C GLY A 183 -26.43 16.58 -4.92
N GLY A 184 -25.96 17.75 -4.48
CA GLY A 184 -25.41 17.91 -3.13
C GLY A 184 -23.89 17.76 -2.99
N GLY A 185 -23.13 18.29 -3.89
CA GLY A 185 -21.69 18.41 -3.81
C GLY A 185 -21.10 18.90 -5.12
N PRO A 186 -19.80 19.16 -5.24
CA PRO A 186 -19.23 19.67 -6.48
C PRO A 186 -19.57 18.75 -7.66
N ASP A 187 -20.33 19.26 -8.55
CA ASP A 187 -20.75 18.94 -9.93
C ASP A 187 -20.38 17.60 -10.59
N ARG A 188 -20.26 16.51 -9.83
CA ARG A 188 -19.98 15.20 -10.42
C ARG A 188 -21.26 14.41 -10.65
N PRO A 189 -21.46 13.81 -11.83
CA PRO A 189 -22.55 12.91 -12.11
C PRO A 189 -22.50 11.69 -11.17
N TRP A 190 -23.67 11.13 -10.86
CA TRP A 190 -23.81 10.04 -9.92
C TRP A 190 -24.88 9.03 -10.35
N VAL A 191 -24.86 7.85 -9.76
CA VAL A 191 -25.84 6.78 -9.99
C VAL A 191 -26.25 6.12 -8.67
N GLU A 192 -27.48 5.58 -8.61
CA GLU A 192 -27.86 4.66 -7.55
C GLU A 192 -27.41 3.25 -7.89
N LEU A 193 -26.62 2.65 -7.00
CA LEU A 193 -26.07 1.30 -7.22
C LEU A 193 -27.18 0.25 -7.33
N SER A 194 -28.32 0.46 -6.65
CA SER A 194 -29.50 -0.40 -6.72
C SER A 194 -30.13 -0.47 -8.11
N GLU A 195 -30.01 0.57 -8.91
CA GLU A 195 -30.60 0.63 -10.25
C GLU A 195 -29.72 -0.04 -11.31
N ILE A 196 -28.39 -0.07 -11.08
CA ILE A 196 -27.42 -0.58 -12.04
C ILE A 196 -26.87 -1.96 -11.68
N GLY A 197 -27.32 -2.57 -10.58
CA GLY A 197 -26.80 -3.86 -10.10
C GLY A 197 -26.96 -5.03 -11.07
N HIS A 198 -27.83 -4.90 -12.08
CA HIS A 198 -28.02 -5.88 -13.14
C HIS A 198 -27.03 -5.74 -14.30
N LEU A 199 -26.25 -4.65 -14.34
CA LEU A 199 -25.23 -4.43 -15.36
C LEU A 199 -23.96 -5.26 -15.10
N ASP A 200 -23.06 -5.28 -16.06
CA ASP A 200 -21.83 -6.04 -16.00
C ASP A 200 -20.78 -5.32 -15.14
N PHE A 201 -20.35 -5.95 -14.02
CA PHE A 201 -19.35 -5.42 -13.12
C PHE A 201 -18.02 -6.16 -13.21
N LEU A 202 -16.95 -5.41 -13.00
CA LEU A 202 -15.57 -5.86 -12.94
C LEU A 202 -15.03 -5.54 -11.54
N LEU A 203 -14.93 -6.54 -10.67
CA LEU A 203 -14.47 -6.34 -9.29
C LEU A 203 -13.08 -6.94 -9.09
N SER A 204 -12.28 -6.25 -8.30
CA SER A 204 -11.03 -6.78 -7.77
C SER A 204 -11.28 -7.78 -6.64
N SER A 205 -10.22 -8.51 -6.24
CA SER A 205 -10.27 -9.44 -5.11
C SER A 205 -10.86 -8.80 -3.85
N ARG A 206 -11.65 -9.58 -3.10
CA ARG A 206 -12.18 -9.19 -1.77
C ARG A 206 -11.09 -8.91 -0.74
N SER A 207 -9.87 -9.40 -0.93
CA SER A 207 -8.73 -9.08 -0.07
C SER A 207 -8.20 -7.66 -0.28
N ALA A 208 -8.47 -7.04 -1.43
CA ALA A 208 -8.14 -5.64 -1.69
C ALA A 208 -9.19 -4.72 -1.06
N MET A 209 -8.78 -3.57 -0.54
CA MET A 209 -9.67 -2.58 0.08
C MET A 209 -10.84 -2.21 -0.84
N LEU A 210 -10.57 -1.91 -2.10
CA LEU A 210 -11.59 -1.49 -3.07
C LEU A 210 -12.59 -2.62 -3.38
N GLY A 211 -12.11 -3.86 -3.55
CA GLY A 211 -12.99 -5.03 -3.74
C GLY A 211 -13.84 -5.34 -2.52
N SER A 212 -13.28 -5.19 -1.32
CA SER A 212 -14.02 -5.34 -0.06
C SER A 212 -15.10 -4.27 0.11
N ILE A 213 -14.83 -3.01 -0.27
CA ILE A 213 -15.82 -1.92 -0.25
C ILE A 213 -16.93 -2.19 -1.26
N ALA A 214 -16.57 -2.53 -2.49
CA ALA A 214 -17.54 -2.85 -3.54
C ALA A 214 -18.48 -3.97 -3.11
N GLN A 215 -17.92 -5.05 -2.58
CA GLN A 215 -18.72 -6.18 -2.09
C GLN A 215 -19.67 -5.76 -0.97
N LYS A 216 -19.18 -4.99 0.01
CA LYS A 216 -20.03 -4.49 1.08
C LYS A 216 -21.17 -3.63 0.56
N GLN A 217 -20.94 -2.74 -0.41
CA GLN A 217 -21.97 -1.90 -1.01
C GLN A 217 -23.08 -2.75 -1.67
N PHE A 218 -22.73 -3.83 -2.35
CA PHE A 218 -23.70 -4.75 -2.93
C PHE A 218 -24.43 -5.58 -1.87
N ASP A 219 -23.71 -6.10 -0.88
CA ASP A 219 -24.27 -6.91 0.21
C ASP A 219 -25.29 -6.08 1.03
N ASP A 220 -24.96 -4.82 1.36
CA ASP A 220 -25.84 -3.90 2.11
C ASP A 220 -27.14 -3.59 1.36
N LEU A 221 -27.15 -3.68 0.03
CA LEU A 221 -28.31 -3.47 -0.83
C LEU A 221 -29.02 -4.79 -1.22
N GLY A 222 -28.49 -5.94 -0.83
CA GLY A 222 -29.01 -7.25 -1.23
C GLY A 222 -28.87 -7.53 -2.74
N ILE A 223 -27.88 -6.93 -3.39
CA ILE A 223 -27.66 -7.03 -4.84
C ILE A 223 -26.59 -8.07 -5.13
N HIS A 224 -26.84 -8.90 -6.13
CA HIS A 224 -25.87 -9.87 -6.66
C HIS A 224 -25.49 -9.46 -8.09
N PRO A 225 -24.44 -8.62 -8.25
CA PRO A 225 -24.09 -8.11 -9.57
C PRO A 225 -23.56 -9.25 -10.46
N LYS A 226 -23.76 -9.10 -11.76
CA LYS A 226 -23.19 -9.99 -12.75
C LYS A 226 -21.72 -9.67 -12.95
N PHE A 227 -20.84 -10.63 -12.68
CA PHE A 227 -19.40 -10.50 -12.90
C PHE A 227 -19.02 -11.01 -14.29
N VAL A 228 -18.39 -10.14 -15.07
CA VAL A 228 -17.97 -10.49 -16.44
C VAL A 228 -16.57 -11.09 -16.48
N CYS A 229 -15.70 -10.64 -15.60
CA CYS A 229 -14.33 -11.12 -15.53
C CYS A 229 -13.83 -11.04 -14.08
N GLY A 230 -13.35 -12.16 -13.54
CA GLY A 230 -12.69 -12.21 -12.25
C GLY A 230 -11.28 -11.66 -12.36
N THR A 231 -11.05 -10.42 -11.93
CA THR A 231 -9.71 -9.84 -11.88
C THR A 231 -9.15 -9.91 -10.48
N GLN A 232 -7.83 -10.06 -10.37
CA GLN A 232 -7.14 -10.08 -9.06
C GLN A 232 -6.88 -8.67 -8.54
N THR A 233 -6.73 -7.68 -9.44
CA THR A 233 -6.29 -6.34 -9.11
C THR A 233 -7.30 -5.26 -9.52
N ALA A 234 -7.40 -4.20 -8.72
CA ALA A 234 -8.23 -3.05 -9.04
C ALA A 234 -7.75 -2.30 -10.30
N SER A 235 -6.44 -2.31 -10.57
CA SER A 235 -5.85 -1.70 -11.77
C SER A 235 -6.39 -2.35 -13.05
N MET A 236 -6.44 -3.68 -13.10
CA MET A 236 -6.98 -4.40 -14.27
C MET A 236 -8.48 -4.17 -14.41
N SER A 237 -9.25 -4.22 -13.31
CA SER A 237 -10.69 -3.95 -13.34
C SER A 237 -10.99 -2.56 -13.91
N ALA A 238 -10.30 -1.52 -13.42
CA ALA A 238 -10.45 -0.15 -13.89
C ALA A 238 -10.02 0.02 -15.36
N ALA A 239 -8.93 -0.64 -15.79
CA ALA A 239 -8.46 -0.60 -17.16
C ALA A 239 -9.49 -1.23 -18.14
N LEU A 240 -10.08 -2.37 -17.78
CA LEU A 240 -11.14 -3.02 -18.57
C LEU A 240 -12.40 -2.15 -18.63
N ALA A 241 -12.80 -1.54 -17.51
CA ALA A 241 -13.97 -0.66 -17.46
C ALA A 241 -13.82 0.57 -18.36
N ARG A 242 -12.64 1.19 -18.41
CA ARG A 242 -12.35 2.29 -19.35
C ARG A 242 -12.46 1.87 -20.82
N ARG A 243 -12.27 0.59 -21.13
CA ARG A 243 -12.42 0.00 -22.47
C ARG A 243 -13.83 -0.50 -22.79
N GLY A 244 -14.80 -0.27 -21.89
CA GLY A 244 -16.20 -0.62 -22.14
C GLY A 244 -16.56 -2.07 -21.84
N VAL A 245 -15.69 -2.85 -21.16
CA VAL A 245 -15.99 -4.25 -20.83
C VAL A 245 -17.02 -4.38 -19.72
N GLY A 246 -17.18 -3.33 -18.90
CA GLY A 246 -18.13 -3.28 -17.78
C GLY A 246 -17.91 -2.05 -16.92
N ILE A 247 -18.40 -2.08 -15.69
CA ILE A 247 -18.27 -1.01 -14.70
C ILE A 247 -17.34 -1.49 -13.59
N SER A 248 -16.44 -0.62 -13.12
CA SER A 248 -15.56 -0.94 -12.00
C SER A 248 -15.53 0.16 -10.95
N PHE A 249 -15.03 -0.18 -9.77
CA PHE A 249 -14.78 0.78 -8.70
C PHE A 249 -13.38 1.39 -8.83
N THR A 250 -13.25 2.64 -8.44
CA THR A 250 -12.00 3.40 -8.43
C THR A 250 -11.99 4.39 -7.26
N TYR A 251 -10.94 5.18 -7.12
CA TYR A 251 -10.85 6.27 -6.17
C TYR A 251 -10.76 7.61 -6.92
N ARG A 252 -11.23 8.68 -6.27
CA ARG A 252 -11.08 10.03 -6.80
C ARG A 252 -9.62 10.39 -7.04
N SER A 253 -8.72 9.99 -6.14
CA SER A 253 -7.27 10.19 -6.26
C SER A 253 -6.61 9.41 -7.43
N CYS A 254 -7.37 8.53 -8.11
CA CYS A 254 -6.91 7.69 -9.22
C CYS A 254 -7.65 8.02 -10.54
N ILE A 255 -8.22 9.20 -10.65
CA ILE A 255 -8.85 9.66 -11.89
C ILE A 255 -7.77 9.97 -12.93
N GLU A 256 -8.02 9.51 -14.14
CA GLU A 256 -7.28 9.93 -15.34
C GLU A 256 -8.24 10.62 -16.29
N GLU A 257 -7.94 11.84 -16.68
CA GLU A 257 -8.76 12.56 -17.64
C GLU A 257 -8.78 11.84 -19.00
N SER A 258 -9.97 11.56 -19.48
CA SER A 258 -10.20 10.95 -20.79
C SER A 258 -11.57 11.37 -21.30
N ARG A 259 -11.66 11.60 -22.62
CA ARG A 259 -12.94 11.97 -23.26
C ARG A 259 -13.94 10.83 -23.29
N ASP A 260 -13.45 9.60 -23.32
CA ASP A 260 -14.28 8.40 -23.49
C ASP A 260 -14.65 7.74 -22.15
N VAL A 261 -14.15 8.28 -21.03
CA VAL A 261 -14.35 7.69 -19.70
C VAL A 261 -15.22 8.60 -18.85
N ILE A 262 -16.07 7.99 -18.03
CA ILE A 262 -16.86 8.67 -17.02
C ILE A 262 -16.54 8.12 -15.64
N TYR A 263 -16.53 9.02 -14.65
CA TYR A 263 -16.39 8.71 -13.25
C TYR A 263 -17.65 9.18 -12.52
N LEU A 264 -18.29 8.26 -11.80
CA LEU A 264 -19.59 8.48 -11.20
C LEU A 264 -19.52 8.32 -9.68
N SER A 265 -20.13 9.23 -8.96
CA SER A 265 -20.35 9.06 -7.51
C SER A 265 -21.40 7.96 -7.25
N ILE A 266 -21.28 7.25 -6.12
CA ILE A 266 -22.18 6.18 -5.73
C ILE A 266 -23.22 6.74 -4.76
N GLY A 267 -24.47 6.89 -5.22
CA GLY A 267 -25.57 7.44 -4.43
C GLY A 267 -25.35 8.89 -3.98
N LYS A 268 -26.34 9.47 -3.35
CA LYS A 268 -26.25 10.83 -2.79
C LYS A 268 -25.33 10.94 -1.57
N SER A 269 -25.30 9.91 -0.73
CA SER A 269 -24.48 9.86 0.49
C SER A 269 -23.02 9.66 0.22
N ARG A 270 -22.65 9.19 -0.99
CA ARG A 270 -21.32 8.88 -1.41
C ARG A 270 -20.59 7.87 -0.51
N CYS A 271 -19.46 7.35 -0.94
CA CYS A 271 -18.64 6.42 -0.19
C CYS A 271 -17.21 6.95 -0.13
N TYR A 272 -16.62 6.96 1.05
CA TYR A 272 -15.27 7.51 1.25
C TYR A 272 -14.37 6.52 1.98
N VAL A 273 -13.07 6.71 1.80
CA VAL A 273 -12.02 6.16 2.64
C VAL A 273 -11.15 7.30 3.16
N ASN A 274 -10.59 7.14 4.34
CA ASN A 274 -9.58 8.05 4.86
C ASN A 274 -8.22 7.68 4.30
N LEU A 275 -7.56 8.61 3.62
CA LEU A 275 -6.20 8.46 3.11
C LEU A 275 -5.23 9.14 4.07
N ALA A 276 -4.20 8.40 4.48
CA ALA A 276 -3.24 8.90 5.45
C ALA A 276 -1.81 8.40 5.17
N LEU A 277 -0.83 9.20 5.54
CA LEU A 277 0.55 8.76 5.69
C LEU A 277 0.78 8.27 7.11
N ILE A 278 1.28 7.06 7.24
CA ILE A 278 1.66 6.45 8.51
C ILE A 278 3.16 6.25 8.59
N TYR A 279 3.67 6.26 9.82
CA TYR A 279 5.09 6.21 10.17
C TYR A 279 5.30 5.23 11.33
N PRO A 280 6.51 4.70 11.54
CA PRO A 280 6.85 4.02 12.78
C PRO A 280 6.60 4.91 14.00
N GLN A 281 6.06 4.35 15.10
CA GLN A 281 5.61 5.14 16.28
C GLN A 281 6.72 5.99 16.92
N GLU A 282 7.96 5.51 16.93
CA GLU A 282 9.12 6.21 17.51
C GLU A 282 10.13 6.60 16.41
N GLY A 283 9.65 6.75 15.16
CA GLY A 283 10.51 6.97 14.01
C GLY A 283 11.02 8.40 13.87
N TYR A 284 12.35 8.57 13.72
CA TYR A 284 12.91 9.82 13.21
C TYR A 284 12.46 10.03 11.76
N ARG A 285 11.95 11.20 11.45
CA ARG A 285 11.63 11.63 10.10
C ARG A 285 12.77 12.48 9.55
N SER A 286 13.63 11.87 8.73
CA SER A 286 14.74 12.55 8.09
C SER A 286 14.28 13.70 7.19
N ARG A 287 15.20 14.57 6.80
CA ARG A 287 14.93 15.64 5.81
C ARG A 287 14.41 15.05 4.49
N ALA A 288 14.97 13.92 4.06
CA ALA A 288 14.55 13.20 2.87
C ALA A 288 13.10 12.69 2.98
N ILE A 289 12.72 12.06 4.11
CA ILE A 289 11.35 11.59 4.35
C ILE A 289 10.36 12.78 4.32
N ARG A 290 10.69 13.91 4.97
CA ARG A 290 9.85 15.11 4.93
C ARG A 290 9.72 15.71 3.54
N ALA A 291 10.79 15.73 2.76
CA ALA A 291 10.74 16.20 1.37
C ALA A 291 9.85 15.32 0.50
N PHE A 292 9.96 13.98 0.65
CA PHE A 292 9.11 13.04 -0.07
C PHE A 292 7.63 13.12 0.36
N GLU A 293 7.37 13.24 1.67
CA GLU A 293 6.03 13.53 2.21
C GLU A 293 5.42 14.79 1.58
N ASN A 294 6.19 15.88 1.47
CA ASN A 294 5.73 17.11 0.86
C ASN A 294 5.42 16.91 -0.63
N ALA A 295 6.21 16.13 -1.37
CA ALA A 295 5.92 15.80 -2.77
C ALA A 295 4.59 15.04 -2.90
N ILE A 296 4.32 14.07 -2.04
CA ILE A 296 3.03 13.33 -2.01
C ILE A 296 1.88 14.30 -1.70
N CYS A 297 2.03 15.17 -0.69
CA CYS A 297 0.99 16.14 -0.32
C CYS A 297 0.68 17.10 -1.47
N ARG A 298 1.70 17.58 -2.20
CA ARG A 298 1.52 18.48 -3.37
C ARG A 298 0.77 17.80 -4.50
N VAL A 299 1.10 16.54 -4.79
CA VAL A 299 0.36 15.75 -5.82
C VAL A 299 -1.11 15.62 -5.42
N LEU A 300 -1.40 15.22 -4.18
CA LEU A 300 -2.79 15.06 -3.73
C LEU A 300 -3.55 16.40 -3.71
N ALA A 301 -2.91 17.50 -3.36
CA ALA A 301 -3.53 18.82 -3.40
C ALA A 301 -3.88 19.27 -4.83
N SER A 302 -3.08 18.88 -5.83
CA SER A 302 -3.35 19.21 -7.25
C SER A 302 -4.43 18.31 -7.89
N GLU A 303 -4.71 17.12 -7.32
CA GLU A 303 -5.71 16.19 -7.84
C GLU A 303 -7.12 16.39 -7.24
N VAL A 304 -7.24 17.18 -6.18
CA VAL A 304 -8.50 17.37 -5.43
C VAL A 304 -9.34 18.55 -5.96
N PHE A 305 -8.77 19.40 -6.82
CA PHE A 305 -9.46 20.59 -7.36
C PHE A 305 -9.83 20.47 -8.82
#